data_cd4794977fd5a367f9643f1c8463c69b
#
_entry.id   cd4794977fd5a367f9643f1c8463c69b
#
_cell.length_a   1.000
_cell.length_b   1.000
_cell.length_c   1.000
_cell.angle_alpha   90.00
_cell.angle_beta   90.00
_cell.angle_gamma   90.00
#
_symmetry.space_group_name_H-M   'P 1'
#
loop_
_entity.id
_entity.type
_entity.pdbx_description
1 polymer ?
#
loop_
_entity_poly.entity_id
_entity_poly.type
_entity_poly.pdbx_seq_one_letter_code
_entity_poly.pdbx_strand_id
1 'polypeptide(L)'
;MDILISKDRAIAPPSAIRFTECRLPGCYLLEFPSYRDYRGRFVKSFQRSAFEQRGLECDFKETFYTESAENVLRGMHFQVPPADHAKLAYCISGGICDMALDLRVGSPTYGEHESYELSAEYNNAVYLPRGLAHGFLVRSAPSVVVYQVTSEHSPAHDTGIRWNSFGATWQLSAPVVSVRDEVLIPFEQFESPFRFDPELVSKPMPAKEPAR
;
A
#
# COMPACT_ATOMS: atom_id res chain seq x y z
N MET A 1 -22.45 -19.61 -24.27
CA MET A 1 -21.20 -20.40 -24.40
C MET A 1 -20.80 -20.77 -23.00
N ASP A 2 -21.35 -21.91 -22.52
CA ASP A 2 -21.16 -22.34 -21.13
C ASP A 2 -19.74 -22.86 -20.94
N ILE A 3 -18.96 -22.11 -20.17
CA ILE A 3 -17.66 -22.60 -19.72
C ILE A 3 -17.94 -23.61 -18.60
N LEU A 4 -18.03 -24.89 -18.97
CA LEU A 4 -17.99 -26.01 -18.02
C LEU A 4 -16.63 -26.01 -17.33
N ILE A 5 -16.52 -25.26 -16.24
CA ILE A 5 -15.39 -25.38 -15.32
C ILE A 5 -15.58 -26.69 -14.60
N SER A 6 -14.78 -27.69 -14.96
CA SER A 6 -14.77 -29.01 -14.33
C SER A 6 -14.66 -28.87 -12.79
N LYS A 7 -15.58 -29.53 -12.08
CA LYS A 7 -15.62 -29.54 -10.60
C LYS A 7 -14.37 -30.17 -9.97
N ASP A 8 -13.51 -30.82 -10.77
CA ASP A 8 -12.49 -31.76 -10.29
C ASP A 8 -11.05 -31.23 -10.29
N ARG A 9 -10.82 -29.95 -10.54
CA ARG A 9 -9.49 -29.34 -10.40
C ARG A 9 -9.48 -28.23 -9.37
N ALA A 10 -9.48 -28.62 -8.10
CA ALA A 10 -9.00 -27.77 -7.03
C ALA A 10 -7.47 -27.63 -7.14
N ILE A 11 -6.98 -26.59 -7.81
CA ILE A 11 -5.57 -26.22 -7.72
C ILE A 11 -5.39 -25.71 -6.30
N ALA A 12 -4.52 -26.37 -5.52
CA ALA A 12 -4.19 -25.89 -4.18
C ALA A 12 -3.68 -24.45 -4.29
N PRO A 13 -4.21 -23.51 -3.48
CA PRO A 13 -3.76 -22.12 -3.52
C PRO A 13 -2.28 -22.05 -3.20
N PRO A 14 -1.53 -21.05 -3.71
CA PRO A 14 -0.22 -20.75 -3.21
C PRO A 14 -0.33 -20.57 -1.69
N SER A 15 0.49 -21.30 -0.93
CA SER A 15 0.30 -21.50 0.51
C SER A 15 0.63 -20.27 1.36
N ALA A 16 1.27 -19.22 0.78
CA ALA A 16 1.80 -18.09 1.52
C ALA A 16 1.72 -16.78 0.70
N ILE A 17 1.60 -15.64 1.40
CA ILE A 17 1.81 -14.31 0.84
C ILE A 17 3.28 -14.21 0.41
N ARG A 18 3.52 -13.79 -0.85
CA ARG A 18 4.86 -13.47 -1.33
C ARG A 18 5.14 -12.00 -1.09
N PHE A 19 6.34 -11.69 -0.62
CA PHE A 19 6.82 -10.33 -0.39
C PHE A 19 8.04 -10.08 -1.27
N THR A 20 8.03 -9.00 -2.01
CA THR A 20 9.15 -8.51 -2.80
C THR A 20 9.54 -7.15 -2.27
N GLU A 21 10.80 -6.99 -1.84
CA GLU A 21 11.30 -5.72 -1.35
C GLU A 21 11.32 -4.68 -2.47
N CYS A 22 10.85 -3.47 -2.17
CA CYS A 22 10.81 -2.34 -3.07
C CYS A 22 12.09 -1.50 -2.96
N ARG A 23 12.26 -0.50 -3.82
CA ARG A 23 13.40 0.42 -3.78
C ARG A 23 13.38 1.31 -2.54
N LEU A 24 12.19 1.73 -2.07
CA LEU A 24 12.05 2.49 -0.83
C LEU A 24 12.23 1.55 0.36
N PRO A 25 13.23 1.77 1.26
CA PRO A 25 13.54 0.84 2.34
C PRO A 25 12.36 0.51 3.25
N GLY A 26 12.11 -0.78 3.48
CA GLY A 26 11.00 -1.29 4.29
C GLY A 26 9.64 -1.31 3.60
N CYS A 27 9.57 -0.87 2.35
CA CYS A 27 8.40 -1.00 1.50
C CYS A 27 8.40 -2.37 0.80
N TYR A 28 7.25 -3.01 0.69
CA TYR A 28 7.11 -4.31 0.05
C TYR A 28 5.92 -4.35 -0.90
N LEU A 29 6.13 -4.88 -2.09
CA LEU A 29 5.06 -5.34 -2.94
C LEU A 29 4.69 -6.77 -2.52
N LEU A 30 3.39 -7.03 -2.32
CA LEU A 30 2.87 -8.32 -1.91
C LEU A 30 2.06 -8.95 -3.03
N GLU A 31 2.18 -10.27 -3.19
CA GLU A 31 1.25 -11.07 -3.98
C GLU A 31 0.46 -11.97 -3.04
N PHE A 32 -0.87 -11.86 -3.12
CA PHE A 32 -1.76 -12.64 -2.26
C PHE A 32 -2.02 -14.03 -2.83
N PRO A 33 -2.04 -15.07 -2.00
CA PRO A 33 -2.52 -16.37 -2.41
C PRO A 33 -4.00 -16.28 -2.76
N SER A 34 -4.35 -16.73 -3.95
CA SER A 34 -5.72 -16.73 -4.45
C SER A 34 -6.11 -18.09 -5.00
N TYR A 35 -7.36 -18.44 -4.81
CA TYR A 35 -7.98 -19.66 -5.34
C TYR A 35 -9.25 -19.29 -6.12
N ARG A 36 -9.41 -19.87 -7.30
CA ARG A 36 -10.59 -19.65 -8.15
C ARG A 36 -11.27 -20.97 -8.50
N ASP A 37 -12.59 -21.03 -8.30
CA ASP A 37 -13.44 -22.13 -8.76
C ASP A 37 -14.76 -21.62 -9.35
N TYR A 38 -15.76 -22.49 -9.56
CA TYR A 38 -17.05 -22.14 -10.11
C TYR A 38 -17.86 -21.14 -9.26
N ARG A 39 -17.53 -20.94 -7.98
CA ARG A 39 -18.15 -19.98 -7.06
C ARG A 39 -17.54 -18.57 -7.19
N GLY A 40 -16.37 -18.44 -7.83
CA GLY A 40 -15.64 -17.20 -7.95
C GLY A 40 -14.21 -17.31 -7.41
N ARG A 41 -13.76 -16.31 -6.65
CA ARG A 41 -12.37 -16.20 -6.19
C ARG A 41 -12.29 -16.01 -4.68
N PHE A 42 -11.44 -16.79 -4.03
CA PHE A 42 -11.01 -16.58 -2.65
C PHE A 42 -9.60 -15.98 -2.66
N VAL A 43 -9.37 -14.91 -1.90
CA VAL A 43 -8.08 -14.24 -1.74
C VAL A 43 -7.79 -14.07 -0.26
N LYS A 44 -6.60 -14.50 0.20
CA LYS A 44 -6.15 -14.26 1.55
C LYS A 44 -5.28 -13.01 1.57
N SER A 45 -5.86 -11.87 1.94
CA SER A 45 -5.20 -10.56 1.88
C SER A 45 -4.32 -10.23 3.08
N PHE A 46 -4.45 -10.97 4.18
CA PHE A 46 -3.63 -10.76 5.38
C PHE A 46 -3.45 -12.05 6.18
N GLN A 47 -2.27 -12.21 6.72
CA GLN A 47 -1.94 -13.25 7.70
C GLN A 47 -0.86 -12.71 8.65
N ARG A 48 -1.23 -12.40 9.90
CA ARG A 48 -0.37 -11.76 10.91
C ARG A 48 1.02 -12.39 10.98
N SER A 49 1.10 -13.71 11.10
CA SER A 49 2.39 -14.42 11.21
C SER A 49 3.34 -14.23 10.03
N ALA A 50 2.81 -13.94 8.83
CA ALA A 50 3.64 -13.69 7.65
C ALA A 50 4.34 -12.33 7.70
N PHE A 51 3.70 -11.33 8.34
CA PHE A 51 4.26 -9.99 8.57
C PHE A 51 5.23 -10.01 9.76
N GLU A 52 4.83 -10.62 10.88
CA GLU A 52 5.67 -10.76 12.08
C GLU A 52 6.99 -11.47 11.80
N GLN A 53 6.98 -12.52 10.96
CA GLN A 53 8.19 -13.23 10.53
C GLN A 53 9.19 -12.33 9.78
N ARG A 54 8.75 -11.18 9.27
CA ARG A 54 9.57 -10.17 8.58
C ARG A 54 9.86 -8.94 9.43
N GLY A 55 9.40 -8.93 10.68
CA GLY A 55 9.54 -7.78 11.56
C GLY A 55 8.70 -6.58 11.13
N LEU A 56 7.67 -6.79 10.28
CA LEU A 56 6.80 -5.71 9.81
C LEU A 56 5.72 -5.40 10.84
N GLU A 57 5.43 -4.11 11.03
CA GLU A 57 4.29 -3.68 11.84
C GLU A 57 2.99 -4.17 11.21
N CYS A 58 2.18 -4.90 11.96
CA CYS A 58 0.93 -5.49 11.46
C CYS A 58 -0.18 -5.52 12.50
N ASP A 59 -0.04 -4.74 13.57
CA ASP A 59 -1.11 -4.55 14.56
C ASP A 59 -2.07 -3.46 14.07
N PHE A 60 -2.81 -3.80 12.99
CA PHE A 60 -3.74 -2.89 12.34
C PHE A 60 -4.89 -2.52 13.27
N LYS A 61 -5.07 -1.22 13.48
CA LYS A 61 -6.08 -0.64 14.37
C LYS A 61 -7.33 -0.21 13.63
N GLU A 62 -7.17 0.18 12.37
CA GLU A 62 -8.26 0.66 11.54
C GLU A 62 -8.21 0.02 10.14
N THR A 63 -9.39 -0.29 9.60
CA THR A 63 -9.57 -0.76 8.23
C THR A 63 -10.68 0.05 7.58
N PHE A 64 -10.42 0.61 6.43
CA PHE A 64 -11.39 1.36 5.63
C PHE A 64 -11.17 1.11 4.14
N TYR A 65 -12.09 1.57 3.32
CA TYR A 65 -11.92 1.50 1.87
C TYR A 65 -12.38 2.79 1.20
N THR A 66 -11.89 3.01 -0.01
CA THR A 66 -12.38 4.08 -0.90
C THR A 66 -12.91 3.46 -2.18
N GLU A 67 -14.03 3.99 -2.68
CA GLU A 67 -14.49 3.77 -4.05
C GLU A 67 -14.20 5.03 -4.87
N SER A 68 -13.64 4.86 -6.06
CA SER A 68 -13.18 5.97 -6.88
C SER A 68 -13.55 5.77 -8.34
N ALA A 69 -14.04 6.85 -8.96
CA ALA A 69 -14.33 6.91 -10.39
C ALA A 69 -13.03 6.99 -11.22
N GLU A 70 -13.16 6.96 -12.51
CA GLU A 70 -12.07 7.10 -13.46
C GLU A 70 -11.34 8.46 -13.30
N ASN A 71 -10.03 8.44 -13.50
CA ASN A 71 -9.16 9.62 -13.41
C ASN A 71 -9.08 10.29 -12.02
N VAL A 72 -9.66 9.70 -10.99
CA VAL A 72 -9.51 10.21 -9.62
C VAL A 72 -8.09 9.97 -9.12
N LEU A 73 -7.47 11.03 -8.57
CA LEU A 73 -6.23 10.97 -7.80
C LEU A 73 -6.53 11.32 -6.35
N ARG A 74 -6.02 10.51 -5.42
CA ARG A 74 -6.06 10.76 -3.98
C ARG A 74 -4.63 10.73 -3.44
N GLY A 75 -4.21 11.75 -2.73
CA GLY A 75 -2.88 11.79 -2.12
C GLY A 75 -2.18 13.14 -2.27
N MET A 76 -0.93 13.21 -1.75
CA MET A 76 -0.19 12.17 -1.00
C MET A 76 -0.51 12.32 0.49
N HIS A 77 -1.08 11.32 1.11
CA HIS A 77 -1.58 11.40 2.49
C HIS A 77 -0.73 10.60 3.49
N PHE A 78 -0.60 11.14 4.70
CA PHE A 78 0.02 10.51 5.86
C PHE A 78 -0.46 11.19 7.14
N GLN A 79 -0.21 10.55 8.28
CA GLN A 79 -0.31 11.19 9.59
C GLN A 79 1.10 11.43 10.15
N VAL A 80 1.29 12.59 10.80
CA VAL A 80 2.55 12.88 11.50
C VAL A 80 2.57 12.24 12.90
N PRO A 81 3.76 12.01 13.49
CA PRO A 81 3.87 11.53 14.87
C PRO A 81 3.10 12.39 15.87
N PRO A 82 2.48 11.79 16.92
CA PRO A 82 2.56 10.39 17.30
C PRO A 82 1.52 9.48 16.66
N ALA A 83 0.74 9.96 15.69
CA ALA A 83 -0.33 9.22 15.04
C ALA A 83 0.09 8.58 13.69
N ASP A 84 1.37 8.66 13.34
CA ASP A 84 1.92 8.02 12.15
C ASP A 84 1.73 6.49 12.16
N HIS A 85 1.62 5.89 10.99
CA HIS A 85 1.29 4.47 10.87
C HIS A 85 1.97 3.78 9.68
N ALA A 86 2.15 2.48 9.82
CA ALA A 86 2.37 1.60 8.68
C ALA A 86 1.02 1.29 8.01
N LYS A 87 1.03 1.09 6.69
CA LYS A 87 -0.16 0.93 5.86
C LYS A 87 -0.02 -0.28 4.92
N LEU A 88 -1.08 -1.07 4.81
CA LEU A 88 -1.26 -2.08 3.76
C LEU A 88 -2.40 -1.61 2.86
N ALA A 89 -2.14 -1.44 1.55
CA ALA A 89 -3.12 -0.99 0.58
C ALA A 89 -3.24 -2.00 -0.58
N TYR A 90 -4.48 -2.30 -1.02
CA TYR A 90 -4.75 -3.22 -2.13
C TYR A 90 -6.12 -2.97 -2.77
N CYS A 91 -6.25 -3.33 -4.06
CA CYS A 91 -7.52 -3.25 -4.78
C CYS A 91 -8.32 -4.55 -4.66
N ILE A 92 -9.65 -4.41 -4.43
CA ILE A 92 -10.62 -5.51 -4.54
C ILE A 92 -11.54 -5.40 -5.77
N SER A 93 -11.54 -4.23 -6.42
CA SER A 93 -12.17 -3.95 -7.71
C SER A 93 -11.35 -2.93 -8.48
N GLY A 94 -11.30 -3.03 -9.80
CA GLY A 94 -10.57 -2.11 -10.66
C GLY A 94 -9.05 -2.20 -10.51
N GLY A 95 -8.36 -1.10 -10.79
CA GLY A 95 -6.92 -0.99 -10.71
C GLY A 95 -6.44 0.45 -10.57
N ILE A 96 -5.29 0.62 -9.94
CA ILE A 96 -4.67 1.92 -9.64
C ILE A 96 -3.18 1.90 -9.95
N CYS A 97 -2.65 3.07 -10.30
CA CYS A 97 -1.23 3.36 -10.13
C CYS A 97 -1.05 3.94 -8.72
N ASP A 98 -0.58 3.13 -7.82
CA ASP A 98 -0.26 3.49 -6.44
C ASP A 98 1.10 4.17 -6.39
N MET A 99 1.33 5.06 -5.43
CA MET A 99 2.60 5.78 -5.29
C MET A 99 2.94 6.03 -3.84
N ALA A 100 4.21 5.79 -3.51
CA ALA A 100 4.81 6.13 -2.23
C ALA A 100 5.90 7.19 -2.40
N LEU A 101 6.01 8.13 -1.45
CA LEU A 101 7.07 9.14 -1.37
C LEU A 101 7.77 9.02 -0.01
N ASP A 102 9.09 8.89 0.00
CA ASP A 102 9.87 8.77 1.25
C ASP A 102 10.08 10.15 1.90
N LEU A 103 9.50 10.31 3.10
CA LEU A 103 9.61 11.53 3.90
C LEU A 103 10.61 11.40 5.06
N ARG A 104 11.31 10.27 5.21
CA ARG A 104 12.19 9.98 6.35
C ARG A 104 13.56 10.63 6.18
N VAL A 105 13.83 11.68 6.95
CA VAL A 105 15.14 12.37 6.95
C VAL A 105 16.24 11.39 7.38
N GLY A 106 17.31 11.31 6.60
CA GLY A 106 18.41 10.36 6.74
C GLY A 106 18.22 9.05 5.98
N SER A 107 17.08 8.84 5.33
CA SER A 107 16.90 7.72 4.40
C SER A 107 17.76 7.91 3.14
N PRO A 108 18.34 6.83 2.59
CA PRO A 108 19.03 6.90 1.29
C PRO A 108 18.10 7.30 0.14
N THR A 109 16.78 7.21 0.34
CA THR A 109 15.74 7.54 -0.64
C THR A 109 14.86 8.72 -0.20
N TYR A 110 15.32 9.56 0.73
CA TYR A 110 14.57 10.76 1.14
C TYR A 110 14.21 11.64 -0.07
N GLY A 111 12.93 11.94 -0.22
CA GLY A 111 12.39 12.72 -1.35
C GLY A 111 12.22 11.93 -2.64
N GLU A 112 12.62 10.67 -2.68
CA GLU A 112 12.36 9.80 -3.82
C GLU A 112 10.97 9.15 -3.71
N HIS A 113 10.38 8.85 -4.86
CA HIS A 113 9.08 8.19 -4.97
C HIS A 113 9.18 6.91 -5.81
N GLU A 114 8.25 6.00 -5.58
CA GLU A 114 8.12 4.75 -6.34
C GLU A 114 6.64 4.46 -6.60
N SER A 115 6.32 3.95 -7.80
CA SER A 115 4.95 3.62 -8.21
C SER A 115 4.75 2.12 -8.35
N TYR A 116 3.52 1.66 -8.07
CA TYR A 116 3.11 0.26 -8.08
C TYR A 116 1.77 0.11 -8.82
N GLU A 117 1.68 -0.83 -9.76
CA GLU A 117 0.39 -1.19 -10.37
C GLU A 117 -0.32 -2.18 -9.46
N LEU A 118 -1.38 -1.71 -8.79
CA LEU A 118 -2.22 -2.55 -7.93
C LEU A 118 -3.57 -2.79 -8.60
N SER A 119 -4.02 -4.04 -8.62
CA SER A 119 -5.33 -4.36 -9.18
C SER A 119 -5.97 -5.58 -8.53
N ALA A 120 -7.30 -5.62 -8.63
CA ALA A 120 -8.06 -6.80 -8.24
C ALA A 120 -7.69 -8.04 -9.07
N GLU A 121 -7.18 -7.88 -10.28
CA GLU A 121 -6.76 -8.98 -11.16
C GLU A 121 -5.44 -9.59 -10.68
N TYR A 122 -4.45 -8.75 -10.33
CA TYR A 122 -3.12 -9.20 -9.88
C TYR A 122 -3.14 -9.75 -8.46
N ASN A 123 -4.17 -9.45 -7.65
CA ASN A 123 -4.23 -9.84 -6.23
C ASN A 123 -2.98 -9.42 -5.46
N ASN A 124 -2.55 -8.21 -5.71
CA ASN A 124 -1.35 -7.64 -5.13
C ASN A 124 -1.68 -6.48 -4.17
N ALA A 125 -0.71 -6.13 -3.34
CA ALA A 125 -0.78 -5.07 -2.36
C ALA A 125 0.56 -4.37 -2.23
N VAL A 126 0.55 -3.16 -1.67
CA VAL A 126 1.76 -2.51 -1.17
C VAL A 126 1.70 -2.39 0.35
N TYR A 127 2.80 -2.73 1.01
CA TYR A 127 3.05 -2.42 2.41
C TYR A 127 3.99 -1.22 2.50
N LEU A 128 3.58 -0.20 3.22
CA LEU A 128 4.30 1.06 3.42
C LEU A 128 4.62 1.20 4.90
N PRO A 129 5.90 1.31 5.29
CA PRO A 129 6.28 1.62 6.67
C PRO A 129 5.92 3.05 7.04
N ARG A 130 6.05 3.39 8.33
CA ARG A 130 5.90 4.77 8.83
C ARG A 130 6.84 5.72 8.10
N GLY A 131 6.38 6.96 7.89
CA GLY A 131 7.17 8.02 7.28
C GLY A 131 7.17 8.02 5.75
N LEU A 132 6.30 7.23 5.12
CA LEU A 132 6.00 7.35 3.69
C LEU A 132 4.67 8.06 3.48
N ALA A 133 4.63 9.02 2.55
CA ALA A 133 3.38 9.56 2.03
C ALA A 133 2.84 8.61 0.95
N HIS A 134 1.50 8.50 0.86
CA HIS A 134 0.82 7.55 0.00
C HIS A 134 -0.28 8.22 -0.81
N GLY A 135 -0.35 7.87 -2.08
CA GLY A 135 -1.42 8.30 -2.98
C GLY A 135 -1.62 7.32 -4.14
N PHE A 136 -2.65 7.54 -4.92
CA PHE A 136 -2.90 6.72 -6.10
C PHE A 136 -3.68 7.47 -7.16
N LEU A 137 -3.54 7.02 -8.41
CA LEU A 137 -4.37 7.41 -9.56
C LEU A 137 -5.14 6.20 -10.05
N VAL A 138 -6.46 6.35 -10.25
CA VAL A 138 -7.31 5.29 -10.82
C VAL A 138 -6.94 5.01 -12.28
N ARG A 139 -6.75 3.73 -12.61
CA ARG A 139 -6.44 3.23 -13.95
C ARG A 139 -7.60 2.47 -14.58
N SER A 140 -8.36 1.77 -13.76
CA SER A 140 -9.52 0.99 -14.18
C SER A 140 -10.64 1.16 -13.17
N ALA A 141 -11.71 1.82 -13.56
CA ALA A 141 -12.84 2.19 -12.69
C ALA A 141 -14.03 1.22 -12.85
N PRO A 142 -14.91 1.14 -11.81
CA PRO A 142 -14.69 1.70 -10.47
C PRO A 142 -13.58 0.96 -9.73
N SER A 143 -12.69 1.72 -9.07
CA SER A 143 -11.67 1.12 -8.20
C SER A 143 -12.10 1.15 -6.75
N VAL A 144 -12.02 -0.01 -6.09
CA VAL A 144 -12.21 -0.13 -4.63
C VAL A 144 -10.88 -0.50 -4.02
N VAL A 145 -10.32 0.42 -3.23
CA VAL A 145 -9.04 0.27 -2.54
C VAL A 145 -9.30 0.10 -1.06
N VAL A 146 -8.79 -1.00 -0.49
CA VAL A 146 -8.85 -1.30 0.95
C VAL A 146 -7.53 -0.91 1.60
N TYR A 147 -7.62 -0.31 2.77
CA TYR A 147 -6.50 0.09 3.61
C TYR A 147 -6.59 -0.57 4.98
N GLN A 148 -5.46 -1.03 5.48
CA GLN A 148 -5.28 -1.42 6.88
C GLN A 148 -4.12 -0.60 7.44
N VAL A 149 -4.34 0.08 8.58
CA VAL A 149 -3.36 1.01 9.17
C VAL A 149 -3.14 0.71 10.64
N THR A 150 -1.91 0.95 11.13
CA THR A 150 -1.49 0.59 12.48
C THR A 150 -1.78 1.66 13.54
N SER A 151 -2.40 2.77 13.18
CA SER A 151 -3.01 3.75 14.10
C SER A 151 -4.42 4.08 13.64
N GLU A 152 -5.24 4.61 14.54
CA GLU A 152 -6.54 5.17 14.18
C GLU A 152 -6.39 6.56 13.54
N HIS A 153 -7.42 6.99 12.81
CA HIS A 153 -7.45 8.32 12.22
C HIS A 153 -7.39 9.42 13.28
N SER A 154 -6.44 10.34 13.11
CA SER A 154 -6.26 11.49 13.99
C SER A 154 -6.34 12.78 13.17
N PRO A 155 -7.47 13.52 13.20
CA PRO A 155 -7.64 14.74 12.41
C PRO A 155 -6.58 15.82 12.67
N ALA A 156 -6.02 15.87 13.90
CA ALA A 156 -4.97 16.82 14.27
C ALA A 156 -3.60 16.50 13.67
N HIS A 157 -3.39 15.26 13.22
CA HIS A 157 -2.11 14.78 12.69
C HIS A 157 -2.22 14.39 11.20
N ASP A 158 -3.44 14.39 10.64
CA ASP A 158 -3.69 14.02 9.25
C ASP A 158 -3.36 15.17 8.30
N THR A 159 -2.42 14.92 7.40
CA THR A 159 -1.89 15.89 6.46
C THR A 159 -1.47 15.24 5.14
N GLY A 160 -0.75 15.99 4.29
CA GLY A 160 -0.25 15.46 3.02
C GLY A 160 0.70 16.40 2.29
N ILE A 161 1.25 15.90 1.20
CA ILE A 161 2.06 16.63 0.23
C ILE A 161 1.26 16.77 -1.07
N ARG A 162 1.35 17.94 -1.70
CA ARG A 162 0.72 18.19 -3.00
C ARG A 162 1.21 17.17 -4.03
N TRP A 163 0.28 16.50 -4.68
CA TRP A 163 0.51 15.35 -5.58
C TRP A 163 1.48 15.61 -6.74
N ASN A 164 1.64 16.85 -7.19
CA ASN A 164 2.47 17.25 -8.33
C ASN A 164 3.73 18.06 -7.94
N SER A 165 4.18 18.01 -6.68
CA SER A 165 5.25 18.86 -6.16
C SER A 165 6.59 18.16 -5.87
N PHE A 166 6.72 16.86 -6.18
CA PHE A 166 7.91 16.05 -5.86
C PHE A 166 8.49 15.31 -7.07
N GLY A 167 8.20 15.80 -8.28
CA GLY A 167 8.77 15.28 -9.53
C GLY A 167 8.09 14.00 -10.07
N ALA A 168 7.01 13.53 -9.45
CA ALA A 168 6.28 12.36 -9.93
C ALA A 168 5.56 12.62 -11.25
N THR A 169 5.59 11.61 -12.14
CA THR A 169 4.81 11.60 -13.38
C THR A 169 3.63 10.65 -13.26
N TRP A 170 2.43 11.21 -13.14
CA TRP A 170 1.20 10.44 -12.92
C TRP A 170 0.56 9.88 -14.20
N GLN A 171 1.18 10.07 -15.38
CA GLN A 171 0.66 9.65 -16.69
C GLN A 171 -0.77 10.16 -16.99
N LEU A 172 -1.19 11.23 -16.32
CA LEU A 172 -2.43 11.95 -16.54
C LEU A 172 -2.21 13.42 -16.20
N SER A 173 -2.47 14.32 -17.13
CA SER A 173 -2.19 15.74 -16.97
C SER A 173 -3.22 16.50 -16.13
N ALA A 174 -4.44 15.99 -16.02
CA ALA A 174 -5.54 16.64 -15.33
C ALA A 174 -6.39 15.59 -14.56
N PRO A 175 -5.90 15.07 -13.42
CA PRO A 175 -6.68 14.17 -12.60
C PRO A 175 -7.83 14.89 -11.89
N VAL A 176 -8.84 14.12 -11.48
CA VAL A 176 -9.90 14.59 -10.58
C VAL A 176 -9.35 14.51 -9.15
N VAL A 177 -9.15 15.68 -8.55
CA VAL A 177 -8.54 15.84 -7.22
C VAL A 177 -9.55 16.48 -6.26
N SER A 178 -9.51 16.14 -4.98
CA SER A 178 -10.34 16.79 -3.96
C SER A 178 -9.84 18.21 -3.67
N VAL A 179 -10.75 19.10 -3.23
CA VAL A 179 -10.38 20.47 -2.78
C VAL A 179 -9.31 20.42 -1.69
N ARG A 180 -9.36 19.43 -0.80
CA ARG A 180 -8.34 19.22 0.22
C ARG A 180 -6.96 18.95 -0.40
N ASP A 181 -6.91 18.05 -1.37
CA ASP A 181 -5.64 17.61 -1.95
C ASP A 181 -5.01 18.68 -2.87
N GLU A 182 -5.83 19.56 -3.44
CA GLU A 182 -5.35 20.71 -4.23
C GLU A 182 -4.58 21.74 -3.39
N VAL A 183 -4.94 21.92 -2.11
CA VAL A 183 -4.35 22.92 -1.23
C VAL A 183 -3.26 22.39 -0.32
N LEU A 184 -2.90 21.10 -0.43
CA LEU A 184 -1.77 20.53 0.30
C LEU A 184 -0.48 21.27 -0.03
N ILE A 185 0.43 21.34 0.95
CA ILE A 185 1.71 22.05 0.78
C ILE A 185 2.61 21.34 -0.24
N PRO A 186 3.44 22.06 -1.01
CA PRO A 186 4.47 21.47 -1.84
C PRO A 186 5.52 20.72 -1.00
N PHE A 187 6.15 19.69 -1.59
CA PHE A 187 7.17 18.91 -0.91
C PHE A 187 8.35 19.76 -0.39
N GLU A 188 8.78 20.75 -1.17
CA GLU A 188 9.88 21.65 -0.81
C GLU A 188 9.60 22.54 0.42
N GLN A 189 8.32 22.69 0.81
CA GLN A 189 7.89 23.45 1.99
C GLN A 189 7.60 22.58 3.20
N PHE A 190 7.70 21.25 3.05
CA PHE A 190 7.41 20.31 4.13
C PHE A 190 8.64 20.03 4.98
N GLU A 191 8.59 20.43 6.25
CA GLU A 191 9.58 20.07 7.25
C GLU A 191 9.23 18.70 7.85
N SER A 192 9.92 17.65 7.42
CA SER A 192 9.60 16.30 7.83
C SER A 192 9.96 16.01 9.28
N PRO A 193 8.99 15.55 10.10
CA PRO A 193 9.26 15.06 11.46
C PRO A 193 9.77 13.62 11.48
N PHE A 194 9.72 12.90 10.36
CA PHE A 194 10.11 11.50 10.27
C PHE A 194 11.62 11.36 10.22
N ARG A 195 12.14 10.29 10.87
CA ARG A 195 13.55 9.93 10.84
C ARG A 195 13.70 8.50 10.36
N PHE A 196 14.68 8.28 9.52
CA PHE A 196 15.01 6.93 9.05
C PHE A 196 15.78 6.18 10.13
N ASP A 197 15.30 4.97 10.44
CA ASP A 197 16.00 4.04 11.33
C ASP A 197 16.34 2.76 10.53
N PRO A 198 17.63 2.56 10.20
CA PRO A 198 18.06 1.39 9.46
C PRO A 198 17.84 0.07 10.21
N GLU A 199 17.77 0.09 11.55
CA GLU A 199 17.55 -1.13 12.34
C GLU A 199 16.10 -1.65 12.21
N LEU A 200 15.13 -0.75 11.95
CA LEU A 200 13.74 -1.15 11.70
C LEU A 200 13.53 -1.77 10.33
N VAL A 201 14.42 -1.49 9.38
CA VAL A 201 14.31 -1.98 7.99
C VAL A 201 15.12 -3.25 7.77
N SER A 202 16.22 -3.44 8.49
CA SER A 202 17.20 -4.52 8.30
C SER A 202 17.08 -5.69 9.28
N LYS A 203 15.97 -5.85 10.01
CA LYS A 203 15.80 -7.00 10.89
C LYS A 203 15.72 -8.29 10.06
N PRO A 204 16.77 -9.14 10.05
CA PRO A 204 16.66 -10.47 9.45
C PRO A 204 15.59 -11.27 10.22
N MET A 205 14.83 -12.07 9.49
CA MET A 205 13.92 -13.04 10.11
C MET A 205 14.62 -13.82 11.21
N PRO A 206 14.04 -13.96 12.41
CA PRO A 206 14.53 -14.96 13.35
C PRO A 206 14.45 -16.33 12.66
N ALA A 207 15.57 -17.05 12.67
CA ALA A 207 15.61 -18.41 12.14
C ALA A 207 14.48 -19.22 12.79
N LYS A 208 13.66 -19.92 11.97
CA LYS A 208 12.65 -20.84 12.49
C LYS A 208 13.35 -21.84 13.42
N GLU A 209 13.00 -21.83 14.70
CA GLU A 209 13.27 -23.02 15.51
C GLU A 209 12.53 -24.21 14.89
N PRO A 210 13.19 -25.36 14.69
CA PRO A 210 12.52 -26.55 14.19
C PRO A 210 11.39 -26.92 15.16
N ALA A 211 10.18 -27.13 14.62
CA ALA A 211 9.06 -27.63 15.39
C ALA A 211 9.48 -28.93 16.08
N ARG A 212 9.37 -28.98 17.41
CA ARG A 212 9.56 -30.20 18.23
C ARG A 212 8.36 -31.11 18.08
#